data_7795ff4ff38f27297903fda6db8dc891
#
_entry.id   7795ff4ff38f27297903fda6db8dc891
#
_cell.length_a   1.000
_cell.length_b   1.000
_cell.length_c   1.000
_cell.angle_alpha   90.00
_cell.angle_beta   90.00
_cell.angle_gamma   90.00
#
_symmetry.space_group_name_H-M   'P 1'
#
loop_
_entity.id
_entity.type
_entity.pdbx_description
1 polymer ?
#
loop_
_entity_poly.entity_id
_entity_poly.type
_entity_poly.pdbx_seq_one_letter_code
_entity_poly.pdbx_strand_id
1 'polypeptide(L)'
;YGVPFDNGAVIGAYRIDILEKAGLTADDFKDITWSKFLELGKQVKEKTNTPMLTVTAGTNDLIMMMLQSAGSSMFKEDGSLNIVDNEVLRKALEIYQELYKAGVLVEVTDWDQYIAAIQSGSTAAVINGCWIIGSITAAKDLSGKWAINNMPRFDDVEGATNYSNNGGSSW
;
A
#
# COMPACT_ATOMS: atom_id res chain seq x y z
N TYR A 1 -30.49 2.14 2.04
CA TYR A 1 -29.94 2.88 0.89
C TYR A 1 -29.12 4.05 1.42
N GLY A 2 -27.96 4.31 0.81
CA GLY A 2 -27.10 5.45 1.12
C GLY A 2 -26.86 6.28 -0.13
N VAL A 3 -26.62 7.57 0.05
CA VAL A 3 -26.18 8.46 -1.03
C VAL A 3 -24.65 8.50 -0.95
N PRO A 4 -23.93 8.15 -2.04
CA PRO A 4 -22.47 8.21 -2.06
C PRO A 4 -21.98 9.63 -1.74
N PHE A 5 -20.98 9.74 -0.86
CA PHE A 5 -20.39 11.02 -0.48
C PHE A 5 -18.96 11.15 -0.99
N ASP A 6 -18.10 10.16 -0.74
CA ASP A 6 -16.74 10.12 -1.25
C ASP A 6 -16.34 8.72 -1.69
N ASN A 7 -15.14 8.60 -2.26
CA ASN A 7 -14.54 7.31 -2.55
C ASN A 7 -13.07 7.32 -2.12
N GLY A 8 -12.57 6.15 -1.76
CA GLY A 8 -11.20 5.95 -1.28
C GLY A 8 -10.27 5.40 -2.34
N ALA A 9 -10.20 6.01 -3.54
CA ALA A 9 -9.26 5.56 -4.56
C ALA A 9 -7.85 5.38 -3.97
N VAL A 10 -7.25 4.20 -4.18
CA VAL A 10 -5.94 3.89 -3.61
C VAL A 10 -4.84 4.61 -4.38
N ILE A 11 -3.93 5.20 -3.63
CA ILE A 11 -2.70 5.82 -4.13
C ILE A 11 -1.47 5.15 -3.52
N GLY A 12 -0.35 5.19 -4.24
CA GLY A 12 0.98 5.01 -3.70
C GLY A 12 1.66 6.38 -3.56
N ALA A 13 1.91 6.82 -2.33
CA ALA A 13 2.67 8.03 -2.07
C ALA A 13 4.10 7.65 -1.69
N TYR A 14 5.10 8.27 -2.31
CA TYR A 14 6.52 7.91 -2.22
C TYR A 14 7.38 9.09 -1.83
N ARG A 15 8.31 8.87 -0.89
CA ARG A 15 9.27 9.87 -0.42
C ARG A 15 10.42 10.04 -1.41
N ILE A 16 10.37 11.13 -2.18
CA ILE A 16 11.36 11.46 -3.22
C ILE A 16 12.77 11.49 -2.64
N ASP A 17 12.97 12.14 -1.52
CA ASP A 17 14.27 12.32 -0.87
C ASP A 17 14.85 11.01 -0.30
N ILE A 18 14.01 10.03 0.05
CA ILE A 18 14.47 8.69 0.45
C ILE A 18 14.82 7.85 -0.77
N LEU A 19 13.98 7.90 -1.82
CA LEU A 19 14.24 7.19 -3.07
C LEU A 19 15.53 7.66 -3.74
N GLU A 20 15.77 8.96 -3.80
CA GLU A 20 16.99 9.54 -4.36
C GLU A 20 18.26 9.02 -3.65
N LYS A 21 18.24 8.88 -2.31
CA LYS A 21 19.35 8.27 -1.56
C LYS A 21 19.59 6.81 -1.93
N ALA A 22 18.54 6.12 -2.38
CA ALA A 22 18.65 4.76 -2.87
C ALA A 22 19.05 4.67 -4.37
N GLY A 23 19.16 5.82 -5.06
CA GLY A 23 19.42 5.90 -6.50
C GLY A 23 18.19 5.59 -7.35
N LEU A 24 17.00 5.86 -6.81
CA LEU A 24 15.69 5.63 -7.43
C LEU A 24 14.90 6.93 -7.54
N THR A 25 13.88 6.89 -8.38
CA THR A 25 12.90 7.97 -8.55
C THR A 25 11.48 7.47 -8.29
N ALA A 26 10.52 8.35 -8.17
CA ALA A 26 9.12 7.96 -8.04
C ALA A 26 8.60 7.26 -9.32
N ASP A 27 9.14 7.57 -10.48
CA ASP A 27 8.74 6.96 -11.76
C ASP A 27 9.09 5.46 -11.82
N ASP A 28 10.13 5.01 -11.08
CA ASP A 28 10.46 3.59 -10.97
C ASP A 28 9.34 2.75 -10.29
N PHE A 29 8.42 3.42 -9.60
CA PHE A 29 7.29 2.80 -8.91
C PHE A 29 5.95 2.94 -9.65
N LYS A 30 5.96 3.46 -10.88
CA LYS A 30 4.75 3.61 -11.68
C LYS A 30 4.43 2.32 -12.44
N ASP A 31 3.16 1.90 -12.36
CA ASP A 31 2.61 0.73 -13.08
C ASP A 31 3.37 -0.59 -12.83
N ILE A 32 4.00 -0.73 -11.67
CA ILE A 32 4.83 -1.89 -11.31
C ILE A 32 4.01 -3.05 -10.74
N THR A 33 4.68 -4.19 -10.61
CA THR A 33 4.17 -5.37 -9.92
C THR A 33 4.66 -5.45 -8.48
N TRP A 34 4.06 -6.34 -7.67
CA TRP A 34 4.49 -6.55 -6.29
C TRP A 34 5.89 -7.15 -6.19
N SER A 35 6.30 -8.01 -7.14
CA SER A 35 7.67 -8.53 -7.17
C SER A 35 8.68 -7.41 -7.43
N LYS A 36 8.36 -6.49 -8.34
CA LYS A 36 9.21 -5.32 -8.61
C LYS A 36 9.23 -4.37 -7.41
N PHE A 37 8.11 -4.16 -6.75
CA PHE A 37 8.05 -3.36 -5.51
C PHE A 37 8.93 -3.96 -4.41
N LEU A 38 8.92 -5.28 -4.24
CA LEU A 38 9.79 -5.98 -3.27
C LEU A 38 11.26 -5.80 -3.63
N GLU A 39 11.63 -5.95 -4.91
CA GLU A 39 13.01 -5.75 -5.39
C GLU A 39 13.52 -4.34 -5.07
N LEU A 40 12.77 -3.31 -5.50
CA LEU A 40 13.11 -1.92 -5.26
C LEU A 40 13.07 -1.58 -3.76
N GLY A 41 12.12 -2.15 -3.03
CA GLY A 41 12.02 -1.97 -1.59
C GLY A 41 13.21 -2.52 -0.81
N LYS A 42 13.77 -3.66 -1.23
CA LYS A 42 15.04 -4.18 -0.69
C LYS A 42 16.20 -3.22 -0.94
N GLN A 43 16.28 -2.65 -2.14
CA GLN A 43 17.29 -1.64 -2.47
C GLN A 43 17.18 -0.40 -1.59
N VAL A 44 15.96 0.12 -1.39
CA VAL A 44 15.71 1.26 -0.48
C VAL A 44 16.13 0.90 0.95
N LYS A 45 15.68 -0.25 1.45
CA LYS A 45 16.02 -0.72 2.81
C LYS A 45 17.52 -0.87 3.01
N GLU A 46 18.23 -1.47 2.06
CA GLU A 46 19.68 -1.65 2.12
C GLU A 46 20.43 -0.31 2.16
N LYS A 47 20.05 0.62 1.29
CA LYS A 47 20.74 1.90 1.13
C LYS A 47 20.41 2.95 2.19
N THR A 48 19.20 2.92 2.74
CA THR A 48 18.69 3.99 3.62
C THR A 48 18.34 3.50 5.02
N ASN A 49 18.31 2.19 5.23
CA ASN A 49 17.77 1.53 6.42
C ASN A 49 16.29 1.88 6.71
N THR A 50 15.57 2.42 5.75
CA THR A 50 14.15 2.80 5.87
C THR A 50 13.27 1.71 5.23
N PRO A 51 12.22 1.21 5.89
CA PRO A 51 11.25 0.32 5.24
C PRO A 51 10.45 1.08 4.19
N MET A 52 9.94 0.37 3.18
CA MET A 52 9.02 0.97 2.21
C MET A 52 7.66 1.23 2.83
N LEU A 53 7.10 0.25 3.51
CA LEU A 53 5.74 0.32 4.05
C LEU A 53 5.74 0.15 5.57
N THR A 54 4.87 0.91 6.21
CA THR A 54 4.41 0.69 7.58
C THR A 54 2.92 0.37 7.52
N VAL A 55 2.46 -0.62 8.26
CA VAL A 55 1.05 -1.01 8.37
C VAL A 55 0.68 -1.21 9.83
N THR A 56 -0.60 -1.08 10.18
CA THR A 56 -1.08 -1.38 11.53
C THR A 56 -1.30 -2.89 11.67
N ALA A 57 -0.69 -3.50 12.66
CA ALA A 57 -0.83 -4.92 12.95
C ALA A 57 -2.30 -5.30 13.20
N GLY A 58 -2.70 -6.44 12.68
CA GLY A 58 -4.07 -6.95 12.84
C GLY A 58 -5.11 -6.29 11.94
N THR A 59 -4.73 -5.32 11.08
CA THR A 59 -5.61 -4.81 10.02
C THR A 59 -5.43 -5.61 8.72
N ASN A 60 -6.47 -5.62 7.90
CA ASN A 60 -6.46 -6.31 6.61
C ASN A 60 -6.48 -5.35 5.41
N ASP A 61 -6.29 -4.07 5.63
CA ASP A 61 -6.44 -3.02 4.61
C ASP A 61 -5.60 -3.30 3.36
N LEU A 62 -4.30 -3.58 3.54
CA LEU A 62 -3.42 -3.87 2.42
C LEU A 62 -3.88 -5.12 1.64
N ILE A 63 -4.27 -6.18 2.34
CA ILE A 63 -4.79 -7.40 1.72
C ILE A 63 -6.09 -7.12 0.94
N MET A 64 -7.00 -6.33 1.52
CA MET A 64 -8.24 -5.95 0.84
C MET A 64 -7.98 -5.12 -0.42
N MET A 65 -7.05 -4.18 -0.36
CA MET A 65 -6.65 -3.40 -1.53
C MET A 65 -6.06 -4.30 -2.63
N MET A 66 -5.23 -5.27 -2.27
CA MET A 66 -4.68 -6.26 -3.20
C MET A 66 -5.78 -7.11 -3.84
N LEU A 67 -6.69 -7.67 -3.05
CA LEU A 67 -7.82 -8.47 -3.58
C LEU A 67 -8.67 -7.67 -4.57
N GLN A 68 -9.07 -6.47 -4.20
CA GLN A 68 -9.89 -5.60 -5.06
C GLN A 68 -9.18 -5.24 -6.37
N SER A 69 -7.86 -5.00 -6.34
CA SER A 69 -7.08 -4.70 -7.54
C SER A 69 -7.08 -5.84 -8.56
N ALA A 70 -7.40 -7.05 -8.12
CA ALA A 70 -7.50 -8.26 -8.93
C ALA A 70 -8.97 -8.73 -9.13
N GLY A 71 -9.95 -7.89 -8.79
CA GLY A 71 -11.37 -8.24 -8.91
C GLY A 71 -11.83 -9.34 -7.96
N SER A 72 -11.08 -9.58 -6.87
CA SER A 72 -11.39 -10.62 -5.87
C SER A 72 -11.90 -10.02 -4.56
N SER A 73 -12.51 -10.84 -3.72
CA SER A 73 -13.06 -10.48 -2.42
C SER A 73 -12.97 -11.66 -1.45
N MET A 74 -13.04 -11.39 -0.14
CA MET A 74 -13.21 -12.41 0.90
C MET A 74 -14.63 -12.98 0.95
N PHE A 75 -15.56 -12.41 0.18
CA PHE A 75 -16.94 -12.86 0.06
C PHE A 75 -17.28 -13.12 -1.41
N LYS A 76 -18.12 -14.11 -1.66
CA LYS A 76 -18.71 -14.36 -2.97
C LYS A 76 -19.91 -13.43 -3.20
N GLU A 77 -20.44 -13.41 -4.41
CA GLU A 77 -21.61 -12.60 -4.76
C GLU A 77 -22.86 -12.94 -3.95
N ASP A 78 -22.99 -14.20 -3.51
CA ASP A 78 -24.10 -14.69 -2.66
C ASP A 78 -23.90 -14.34 -1.17
N GLY A 79 -22.80 -13.65 -0.81
CA GLY A 79 -22.46 -13.27 0.57
C GLY A 79 -21.75 -14.38 1.36
N SER A 80 -21.54 -15.56 0.81
CA SER A 80 -20.78 -16.64 1.47
C SER A 80 -19.28 -16.31 1.50
N LEU A 81 -18.54 -16.93 2.44
CA LEU A 81 -17.10 -16.72 2.57
C LEU A 81 -16.35 -17.26 1.34
N ASN A 82 -15.41 -16.48 0.85
CA ASN A 82 -14.48 -16.80 -0.23
C ASN A 82 -13.03 -16.76 0.28
N ILE A 83 -12.75 -17.55 1.32
CA ILE A 83 -11.44 -17.62 1.97
C ILE A 83 -10.73 -18.90 1.59
N VAL A 84 -11.44 -20.04 1.71
CA VAL A 84 -10.92 -21.36 1.33
C VAL A 84 -10.81 -21.42 -0.19
N ASP A 85 -9.66 -21.88 -0.69
CA ASP A 85 -9.35 -22.01 -2.14
C ASP A 85 -9.36 -20.68 -2.92
N ASN A 86 -9.25 -19.53 -2.22
CA ASN A 86 -9.06 -18.24 -2.86
C ASN A 86 -7.58 -18.02 -3.19
N GLU A 87 -7.18 -18.35 -4.41
CA GLU A 87 -5.81 -18.23 -4.87
C GLU A 87 -5.28 -16.79 -4.85
N VAL A 88 -6.12 -15.80 -5.09
CA VAL A 88 -5.72 -14.38 -5.02
C VAL A 88 -5.40 -13.98 -3.58
N LEU A 89 -6.21 -14.45 -2.61
CA LEU A 89 -5.96 -14.22 -1.19
C LEU A 89 -4.65 -14.90 -0.75
N ARG A 90 -4.42 -16.14 -1.19
CA ARG A 90 -3.17 -16.86 -0.90
C ARG A 90 -1.96 -16.07 -1.40
N LYS A 91 -1.98 -15.61 -2.66
CA LYS A 91 -0.91 -14.79 -3.24
C LYS A 91 -0.71 -13.46 -2.50
N ALA A 92 -1.80 -12.80 -2.11
CA ALA A 92 -1.71 -11.56 -1.33
C ALA A 92 -1.00 -11.78 0.02
N LEU A 93 -1.33 -12.87 0.73
CA LEU A 93 -0.69 -13.24 1.99
C LEU A 93 0.79 -13.64 1.81
N GLU A 94 1.13 -14.33 0.72
CA GLU A 94 2.51 -14.67 0.39
C GLU A 94 3.34 -13.41 0.13
N ILE A 95 2.84 -12.48 -0.68
CA ILE A 95 3.48 -11.18 -0.93
C ILE A 95 3.67 -10.39 0.37
N TYR A 96 2.63 -10.31 1.21
CA TYR A 96 2.72 -9.66 2.51
C TYR A 96 3.84 -10.27 3.37
N GLN A 97 3.88 -11.60 3.45
CA GLN A 97 4.90 -12.33 4.21
C GLN A 97 6.31 -12.06 3.67
N GLU A 98 6.48 -12.01 2.34
CA GLU A 98 7.78 -11.72 1.72
C GLU A 98 8.24 -10.29 2.00
N LEU A 99 7.35 -9.30 1.88
CA LEU A 99 7.63 -7.91 2.22
C LEU A 99 8.06 -7.77 3.69
N TYR A 100 7.35 -8.45 4.60
CA TYR A 100 7.65 -8.45 6.03
C TYR A 100 9.00 -9.12 6.34
N LYS A 101 9.25 -10.31 5.83
CA LYS A 101 10.52 -11.05 6.01
C LYS A 101 11.72 -10.28 5.48
N ALA A 102 11.54 -9.53 4.40
CA ALA A 102 12.60 -8.70 3.81
C ALA A 102 12.81 -7.36 4.57
N GLY A 103 11.99 -7.05 5.57
CA GLY A 103 12.02 -5.75 6.26
C GLY A 103 11.62 -4.56 5.36
N VAL A 104 10.99 -4.85 4.23
CA VAL A 104 10.42 -3.86 3.31
C VAL A 104 9.10 -3.33 3.85
N LEU A 105 8.36 -4.18 4.57
CA LEU A 105 7.16 -3.83 5.32
C LEU A 105 7.43 -4.05 6.81
N VAL A 106 6.98 -3.11 7.64
CA VAL A 106 7.02 -3.20 9.10
C VAL A 106 5.62 -2.97 9.68
N GLU A 107 5.34 -3.59 10.81
CA GLU A 107 4.08 -3.43 11.52
C GLU A 107 4.26 -2.51 12.73
N VAL A 108 3.23 -1.71 12.98
CA VAL A 108 3.06 -0.89 14.21
C VAL A 108 1.77 -1.31 14.91
N THR A 109 1.61 -0.93 16.18
CA THR A 109 0.52 -1.47 17.00
C THR A 109 -0.81 -0.76 16.80
N ASP A 110 -0.80 0.51 16.35
CA ASP A 110 -2.00 1.33 16.26
C ASP A 110 -1.90 2.42 15.18
N TRP A 111 -3.01 3.12 14.99
CA TRP A 111 -3.15 4.20 14.02
C TRP A 111 -2.20 5.37 14.32
N ASP A 112 -2.01 5.75 15.58
CA ASP A 112 -1.19 6.90 15.94
C ASP A 112 0.29 6.65 15.58
N GLN A 113 0.79 5.44 15.81
CA GLN A 113 2.12 5.03 15.37
C GLN A 113 2.25 4.96 13.85
N TYR A 114 1.20 4.53 13.13
CA TYR A 114 1.17 4.55 11.68
C TYR A 114 1.30 5.98 11.14
N ILE A 115 0.52 6.90 11.66
CA ILE A 115 0.60 8.33 11.28
C ILE A 115 1.95 8.93 11.68
N ALA A 116 2.46 8.60 12.87
CA ALA A 116 3.78 9.05 13.32
C ALA A 116 4.91 8.57 12.37
N ALA A 117 4.84 7.34 11.87
CA ALA A 117 5.81 6.82 10.90
C ALA A 117 5.82 7.63 9.59
N ILE A 118 4.63 8.00 9.09
CA ILE A 118 4.48 8.84 7.90
C ILE A 118 5.06 10.24 8.14
N GLN A 119 4.70 10.87 9.24
CA GLN A 119 5.05 12.25 9.54
C GLN A 119 6.50 12.44 10.00
N SER A 120 7.10 11.43 10.63
CA SER A 120 8.52 11.44 10.99
C SER A 120 9.47 11.09 9.83
N GLY A 121 8.92 10.54 8.73
CA GLY A 121 9.72 10.03 7.62
C GLY A 121 10.37 8.67 7.90
N SER A 122 9.84 7.90 8.84
CA SER A 122 10.33 6.55 9.15
C SER A 122 9.83 5.49 8.16
N THR A 123 9.05 5.89 7.15
CA THR A 123 8.60 5.04 6.03
C THR A 123 8.85 5.75 4.71
N ALA A 124 9.23 4.99 3.67
CA ALA A 124 9.55 5.53 2.35
C ALA A 124 8.31 5.65 1.44
N ALA A 125 7.26 4.90 1.72
CA ALA A 125 6.03 4.95 0.95
C ALA A 125 4.79 4.68 1.81
N VAL A 126 3.64 5.06 1.28
CA VAL A 126 2.31 4.81 1.82
C VAL A 126 1.44 4.29 0.68
N ILE A 127 0.81 3.14 0.84
CA ILE A 127 -0.24 2.64 -0.05
C ILE A 127 -1.54 2.65 0.74
N ASN A 128 -2.45 3.55 0.39
CA ASN A 128 -3.71 3.71 1.11
C ASN A 128 -4.73 4.49 0.26
N GLY A 129 -5.97 4.60 0.73
CA GLY A 129 -6.96 5.49 0.11
C GLY A 129 -6.48 6.95 0.05
N CYS A 130 -6.89 7.69 -0.95
CA CYS A 130 -6.45 9.08 -1.19
C CYS A 130 -6.72 10.04 -0.02
N TRP A 131 -7.61 9.68 0.90
CA TRP A 131 -7.86 10.43 2.13
C TRP A 131 -6.62 10.54 3.04
N ILE A 132 -5.63 9.65 2.90
CA ILE A 132 -4.36 9.70 3.66
C ILE A 132 -3.51 10.94 3.33
N ILE A 133 -3.78 11.62 2.20
CA ILE A 133 -3.08 12.85 1.80
C ILE A 133 -3.18 13.91 2.91
N GLY A 134 -4.31 14.00 3.62
CA GLY A 134 -4.47 14.90 4.75
C GLY A 134 -3.43 14.66 5.85
N SER A 135 -3.16 13.40 6.18
CA SER A 135 -2.15 13.03 7.18
C SER A 135 -0.71 13.26 6.67
N ILE A 136 -0.46 12.98 5.40
CA ILE A 136 0.85 13.22 4.75
C ILE A 136 1.19 14.72 4.77
N THR A 137 0.24 15.58 4.39
CA THR A 137 0.45 17.03 4.28
C THR A 137 0.49 17.75 5.63
N ALA A 138 0.06 17.10 6.70
CA ALA A 138 0.17 17.64 8.05
C ALA A 138 1.64 17.85 8.49
N ALA A 139 2.57 17.05 7.98
CA ALA A 139 4.00 17.19 8.23
C ALA A 139 4.62 18.26 7.31
N LYS A 140 4.58 19.51 7.73
CA LYS A 140 5.05 20.67 6.94
C LYS A 140 6.52 20.56 6.50
N ASP A 141 7.37 19.96 7.31
CA ASP A 141 8.80 19.74 7.03
C ASP A 141 9.03 18.73 5.89
N LEU A 142 8.01 17.97 5.53
CA LEU A 142 8.01 17.02 4.40
C LEU A 142 7.29 17.56 3.17
N SER A 143 6.91 18.84 3.16
CA SER A 143 6.30 19.49 2.01
C SER A 143 7.22 19.42 0.78
N GLY A 144 6.67 19.04 -0.37
CA GLY A 144 7.43 18.86 -1.62
C GLY A 144 8.28 17.59 -1.69
N LYS A 145 8.29 16.74 -0.65
CA LYS A 145 9.08 15.50 -0.61
C LYS A 145 8.30 14.25 -0.97
N TRP A 146 7.06 14.39 -1.41
CA TRP A 146 6.20 13.27 -1.78
C TRP A 146 5.80 13.34 -3.23
N ALA A 147 5.82 12.19 -3.91
CA ALA A 147 5.22 11.98 -5.22
C ALA A 147 4.12 10.93 -5.11
N ILE A 148 3.11 11.01 -5.99
CA ILE A 148 1.97 10.09 -6.00
C ILE A 148 1.99 9.29 -7.29
N ASN A 149 1.83 7.97 -7.16
CA ASN A 149 1.61 7.01 -8.22
C ASN A 149 0.43 6.10 -7.85
N ASN A 150 0.18 5.10 -8.68
CA ASN A 150 -0.73 4.00 -8.36
C ASN A 150 -0.06 2.94 -7.47
N MET A 151 -0.84 1.97 -6.99
CA MET A 151 -0.34 0.83 -6.23
C MET A 151 0.25 -0.25 -7.14
N PRO A 152 1.12 -1.14 -6.64
CA PRO A 152 1.58 -2.31 -7.39
C PRO A 152 0.44 -3.30 -7.68
N ARG A 153 0.50 -4.01 -8.81
CA ARG A 153 -0.42 -5.08 -9.17
C ARG A 153 0.22 -6.46 -8.99
N PHE A 154 -0.58 -7.51 -9.00
CA PHE A 154 -0.07 -8.87 -9.07
C PHE A 154 0.67 -9.13 -10.39
N ASP A 155 1.69 -9.99 -10.33
CA ASP A 155 2.50 -10.36 -11.49
C ASP A 155 1.77 -11.33 -12.42
N ASP A 156 1.05 -12.29 -11.84
CA ASP A 156 0.55 -13.48 -12.49
C ASP A 156 -0.96 -13.75 -12.21
N VAL A 157 -1.72 -12.70 -11.92
CA VAL A 157 -3.18 -12.77 -11.79
C VAL A 157 -3.80 -12.06 -12.99
N GLU A 158 -4.54 -12.82 -13.80
CA GLU A 158 -5.24 -12.28 -14.97
C GLU A 158 -6.23 -11.19 -14.56
N GLY A 159 -6.24 -10.08 -15.28
CA GLY A 159 -7.11 -8.94 -15.01
C GLY A 159 -6.68 -8.06 -13.82
N ALA A 160 -5.59 -8.41 -13.12
CA ALA A 160 -5.08 -7.56 -12.04
C ALA A 160 -4.63 -6.18 -12.55
N THR A 161 -5.01 -5.15 -11.82
CA THR A 161 -4.74 -3.75 -12.15
C THR A 161 -3.90 -3.07 -11.08
N ASN A 162 -3.38 -1.88 -11.41
CA ASN A 162 -2.70 -1.01 -10.45
C ASN A 162 -3.67 -0.09 -9.68
N TYR A 163 -4.97 -0.42 -9.68
CA TYR A 163 -6.02 0.39 -9.09
C TYR A 163 -6.84 -0.39 -8.07
N SER A 164 -7.23 0.27 -7.00
CA SER A 164 -8.06 -0.31 -5.95
C SER A 164 -8.80 0.78 -5.18
N ASN A 165 -9.54 0.37 -4.16
CA ASN A 165 -10.24 1.26 -3.25
C ASN A 165 -9.96 0.89 -1.79
N ASN A 166 -9.80 1.89 -0.95
CA ASN A 166 -9.80 1.73 0.51
C ASN A 166 -10.56 2.87 1.17
N GLY A 167 -11.78 2.59 1.55
CA GLY A 167 -12.69 3.55 2.14
C GLY A 167 -13.79 4.00 1.18
N GLY A 168 -14.33 5.16 1.46
CA GLY A 168 -15.54 5.68 0.88
C GLY A 168 -16.64 5.79 1.93
N SER A 169 -17.49 6.78 1.80
CA SER A 169 -18.60 7.02 2.72
C SER A 169 -19.89 7.32 2.00
N SER A 170 -20.99 7.13 2.73
CA SER A 170 -22.33 7.45 2.26
C SER A 170 -23.15 8.04 3.40
N TRP A 171 -24.13 8.84 3.04
CA TRP A 171 -25.17 9.38 3.92
C TRP A 171 -26.43 8.54 3.87
#